data_5849ef0ca3d5ec75e18b008dab6e9aa1
#
_entry.id   5849ef0ca3d5ec75e18b008dab6e9aa1
#
_cell.length_a   1.000
_cell.length_b   1.000
_cell.length_c   1.000
_cell.angle_alpha   90.00
_cell.angle_beta   90.00
_cell.angle_gamma   90.00
#
_symmetry.space_group_name_H-M   'P 1'
#
loop_
_entity.id
_entity.type
_entity.pdbx_description
1 polymer ?
#
loop_
_entity_poly.entity_id
_entity_poly.type
_entity_poly.pdbx_seq_one_letter_code
_entity_poly.pdbx_strand_id
1 'polypeptide(L)'
;MKILMLVSSMHAGGAERVAATLVNAWSERGDTVILTPTYSSKGTCFYPLSDKVQLSWLADLAGTRVSGGMAAFKRLLALRKHIRDSRPDVVVSFLTNVNVAAILATRGLNVPLIVCERTNPVAETTTGTVWRKLRRVLYPRADMVTVQAEDTAGPFARQVPGIRRLAVIPNPLPAPLLDAPLVQQRHEAGPRELIAMGRLVPDKQFNLLIDIFAQLAPEFPDWNLRIWGEGPEREALQQQVARLRLQSRVSLPGRTEAPWEELARGQAFVLSSLVEGFPNVLLEAMSLGLPCVAFDCPSGPREMTRDGQDALLVPAGDRVAMTDALHRLMGDVSLREQLGARGAAAVRQRYALSSVLTEWDELFEAVREGR
;
A
#
# COMPACT_ATOMS: atom_id res chain seq x y z
N MET A 1 17.28 -18.98 3.36
CA MET A 1 16.16 -19.90 3.10
C MET A 1 15.66 -19.76 1.66
N LYS A 2 14.75 -20.62 1.19
CA LYS A 2 14.14 -20.52 -0.13
C LYS A 2 12.70 -20.02 -0.02
N ILE A 3 12.43 -18.82 -0.51
CA ILE A 3 11.14 -18.14 -0.40
C ILE A 3 10.47 -18.10 -1.77
N LEU A 4 9.22 -18.58 -1.85
CA LEU A 4 8.38 -18.40 -3.04
C LEU A 4 7.32 -17.33 -2.75
N MET A 5 7.47 -16.18 -3.43
CA MET A 5 6.54 -15.06 -3.33
C MET A 5 5.54 -15.09 -4.48
N LEU A 6 4.25 -15.12 -4.17
CA LEU A 6 3.14 -15.11 -5.12
C LEU A 6 2.43 -13.75 -5.08
N VAL A 7 2.28 -13.12 -6.24
CA VAL A 7 1.58 -11.85 -6.41
C VAL A 7 0.60 -11.93 -7.57
N SER A 8 -0.37 -11.02 -7.68
CA SER A 8 -1.28 -11.02 -8.81
C SER A 8 -0.61 -10.54 -10.11
N SER A 9 0.15 -9.47 -10.02
CA SER A 9 0.87 -8.83 -11.12
C SER A 9 2.12 -8.13 -10.61
N MET A 10 2.91 -7.52 -11.50
CA MET A 10 4.01 -6.62 -11.17
C MET A 10 3.85 -5.25 -11.86
N HIS A 11 2.58 -4.82 -12.05
CA HIS A 11 2.26 -3.47 -12.53
C HIS A 11 2.46 -2.41 -11.45
N ALA A 12 2.20 -1.14 -11.79
CA ALA A 12 2.26 -0.05 -10.82
C ALA A 12 1.14 -0.19 -9.77
N GLY A 13 1.52 -0.51 -8.53
CA GLY A 13 0.60 -0.67 -7.40
C GLY A 13 1.33 -0.76 -6.07
N GLY A 14 0.62 -0.48 -4.97
CA GLY A 14 1.21 -0.50 -3.62
C GLY A 14 1.65 -1.88 -3.17
N ALA A 15 0.85 -2.91 -3.45
CA ALA A 15 1.18 -4.30 -3.09
C ALA A 15 2.38 -4.82 -3.88
N GLU A 16 2.46 -4.49 -5.17
CA GLU A 16 3.56 -4.85 -6.06
C GLU A 16 4.87 -4.16 -5.64
N ARG A 17 4.80 -2.90 -5.20
CA ARG A 17 5.96 -2.19 -4.66
C ARG A 17 6.48 -2.84 -3.39
N VAL A 18 5.60 -3.18 -2.45
CA VAL A 18 5.98 -3.88 -1.23
C VAL A 18 6.57 -5.25 -1.54
N ALA A 19 5.99 -5.99 -2.48
CA ALA A 19 6.54 -7.27 -2.93
C ALA A 19 7.95 -7.10 -3.48
N ALA A 20 8.19 -6.13 -4.39
CA ALA A 20 9.52 -5.83 -4.92
C ALA A 20 10.51 -5.47 -3.80
N THR A 21 10.11 -4.62 -2.85
CA THR A 21 10.95 -4.23 -1.70
C THR A 21 11.37 -5.45 -0.88
N LEU A 22 10.42 -6.31 -0.53
CA LEU A 22 10.70 -7.50 0.29
C LEU A 22 11.55 -8.54 -0.44
N VAL A 23 11.22 -8.87 -1.71
CA VAL A 23 11.99 -9.89 -2.45
C VAL A 23 13.41 -9.43 -2.74
N ASN A 24 13.63 -8.14 -3.01
CA ASN A 24 14.96 -7.57 -3.15
C ASN A 24 15.74 -7.69 -1.84
N ALA A 25 15.14 -7.28 -0.73
CA ALA A 25 15.81 -7.33 0.58
C ALA A 25 16.15 -8.76 1.00
N TRP A 26 15.23 -9.71 0.84
CA TRP A 26 15.53 -11.13 1.13
C TRP A 26 16.63 -11.68 0.22
N SER A 27 16.63 -11.34 -1.08
CA SER A 27 17.66 -11.83 -1.99
C SER A 27 19.05 -11.22 -1.71
N GLU A 28 19.09 -9.93 -1.33
CA GLU A 28 20.35 -9.24 -1.00
C GLU A 28 20.99 -9.79 0.27
N ARG A 29 20.20 -10.20 1.26
CA ARG A 29 20.73 -10.82 2.48
C ARG A 29 21.14 -12.30 2.30
N GLY A 30 20.92 -12.89 1.12
CA GLY A 30 21.38 -14.23 0.77
C GLY A 30 20.31 -15.31 0.70
N ASP A 31 19.02 -14.97 0.82
CA ASP A 31 17.93 -15.92 0.60
C ASP A 31 17.77 -16.23 -0.90
N THR A 32 17.35 -17.45 -1.22
CA THR A 32 16.94 -17.80 -2.58
C THR A 32 15.49 -17.39 -2.77
N VAL A 33 15.22 -16.38 -3.61
CA VAL A 33 13.88 -15.82 -3.76
C VAL A 33 13.34 -16.06 -5.16
N ILE A 34 12.14 -16.65 -5.24
CA ILE A 34 11.38 -16.81 -6.48
C ILE A 34 10.15 -15.91 -6.40
N LEU A 35 10.00 -14.95 -7.33
CA LEU A 35 8.82 -14.11 -7.46
C LEU A 35 7.95 -14.63 -8.60
N THR A 36 6.66 -14.91 -8.32
CA THR A 36 5.75 -15.48 -9.33
C THR A 36 4.47 -14.66 -9.44
N PRO A 37 4.34 -13.80 -10.47
CA PRO A 37 3.07 -13.19 -10.85
C PRO A 37 2.10 -14.24 -11.40
N THR A 38 0.85 -14.26 -10.87
CA THR A 38 -0.09 -15.36 -11.11
C THR A 38 -1.17 -15.04 -12.14
N TYR A 39 -1.48 -13.75 -12.36
CA TYR A 39 -2.56 -13.31 -13.24
C TYR A 39 -2.10 -12.53 -14.47
N SER A 40 -0.94 -11.88 -14.42
CA SER A 40 -0.38 -11.21 -15.58
C SER A 40 0.33 -12.20 -16.50
N SER A 41 0.20 -12.00 -17.81
CA SER A 41 1.08 -12.62 -18.80
C SER A 41 2.46 -12.00 -18.73
N LYS A 42 3.47 -12.65 -19.35
CA LYS A 42 4.84 -12.13 -19.48
C LYS A 42 4.81 -10.64 -19.84
N GLY A 43 5.36 -9.84 -18.96
CA GLY A 43 5.32 -8.38 -19.04
C GLY A 43 6.51 -7.77 -18.31
N THR A 44 6.56 -6.45 -18.31
CA THR A 44 7.57 -5.70 -17.56
C THR A 44 7.18 -5.61 -16.08
N CYS A 45 8.17 -5.76 -15.20
CA CYS A 45 8.02 -5.34 -13.81
C CYS A 45 8.12 -3.81 -13.76
N PHE A 46 7.12 -3.15 -13.17
CA PHE A 46 7.16 -1.70 -13.00
C PHE A 46 8.24 -1.28 -11.98
N TYR A 47 8.41 -2.07 -10.93
CA TYR A 47 9.43 -1.83 -9.91
C TYR A 47 10.68 -2.64 -10.22
N PRO A 48 11.89 -2.06 -10.04
CA PRO A 48 13.15 -2.76 -10.29
C PRO A 48 13.29 -3.96 -9.33
N LEU A 49 13.79 -5.05 -9.89
CA LEU A 49 14.12 -6.26 -9.13
C LEU A 49 15.63 -6.47 -9.16
N SER A 50 16.18 -6.95 -8.05
CA SER A 50 17.57 -7.42 -7.98
C SER A 50 17.79 -8.59 -8.94
N ASP A 51 18.94 -8.65 -9.57
CA ASP A 51 19.34 -9.75 -10.46
C ASP A 51 19.40 -11.12 -9.75
N LYS A 52 19.43 -11.11 -8.40
CA LYS A 52 19.38 -12.31 -7.58
C LYS A 52 17.96 -12.89 -7.43
N VAL A 53 16.90 -12.12 -7.76
CA VAL A 53 15.51 -12.56 -7.69
C VAL A 53 15.15 -13.37 -8.94
N GLN A 54 14.71 -14.60 -8.75
CA GLN A 54 14.23 -15.46 -9.85
C GLN A 54 12.79 -15.10 -10.18
N LEU A 55 12.57 -14.42 -11.32
CA LEU A 55 11.22 -14.08 -11.80
C LEU A 55 10.65 -15.21 -12.66
N SER A 56 9.45 -15.70 -12.30
CA SER A 56 8.79 -16.81 -12.99
C SER A 56 7.30 -16.51 -13.21
N TRP A 57 6.86 -16.31 -14.44
CA TRP A 57 5.48 -15.99 -14.76
C TRP A 57 4.62 -17.25 -14.80
N LEU A 58 3.56 -17.31 -13.98
CA LEU A 58 2.67 -18.47 -13.95
C LEU A 58 1.97 -18.71 -15.29
N ALA A 59 1.70 -17.66 -16.06
CA ALA A 59 1.09 -17.77 -17.38
C ALA A 59 1.97 -18.56 -18.37
N ASP A 60 3.29 -18.37 -18.31
CA ASP A 60 4.26 -19.10 -19.14
C ASP A 60 4.32 -20.58 -18.72
N LEU A 61 4.32 -20.84 -17.40
CA LEU A 61 4.33 -22.20 -16.84
C LEU A 61 3.05 -22.97 -17.15
N ALA A 62 1.91 -22.28 -17.24
CA ALA A 62 0.62 -22.90 -17.51
C ALA A 62 0.39 -23.20 -19.01
N GLY A 63 1.16 -22.58 -19.90
CA GLY A 63 1.06 -22.79 -21.37
C GLY A 63 -0.31 -22.46 -21.95
N THR A 64 -1.11 -21.61 -21.28
CA THR A 64 -2.51 -21.41 -21.64
C THR A 64 -2.79 -20.12 -22.39
N ARG A 65 -3.26 -20.28 -23.63
CA ARG A 65 -4.02 -19.25 -24.37
C ARG A 65 -5.54 -19.38 -24.15
N VAL A 66 -6.00 -20.19 -23.21
CA VAL A 66 -7.43 -20.54 -23.01
C VAL A 66 -8.02 -19.63 -21.93
N SER A 67 -9.23 -19.10 -22.15
CA SER A 67 -10.05 -18.35 -21.19
C SER A 67 -11.10 -19.22 -20.51
N GLY A 68 -11.65 -18.78 -19.37
CA GLY A 68 -12.72 -19.45 -18.65
C GLY A 68 -12.27 -20.40 -17.52
N GLY A 69 -13.20 -21.21 -17.01
CA GLY A 69 -12.95 -22.09 -15.85
C GLY A 69 -11.86 -23.13 -16.07
N MET A 70 -11.72 -23.66 -17.31
CA MET A 70 -10.65 -24.59 -17.65
C MET A 70 -9.26 -23.94 -17.52
N ALA A 71 -9.13 -22.64 -17.86
CA ALA A 71 -7.89 -21.91 -17.69
C ALA A 71 -7.53 -21.72 -16.21
N ALA A 72 -8.52 -21.44 -15.35
CA ALA A 72 -8.31 -21.32 -13.91
C ALA A 72 -7.82 -22.63 -13.31
N PHE A 73 -8.41 -23.76 -13.71
CA PHE A 73 -7.97 -25.08 -13.27
C PHE A 73 -6.55 -25.43 -13.74
N LYS A 74 -6.22 -25.18 -15.00
CA LYS A 74 -4.86 -25.38 -15.54
C LYS A 74 -3.83 -24.51 -14.81
N ARG A 75 -4.16 -23.23 -14.53
CA ARG A 75 -3.30 -22.34 -13.72
C ARG A 75 -3.08 -22.88 -12.31
N LEU A 76 -4.11 -23.41 -11.67
CA LEU A 76 -3.99 -23.99 -10.34
C LEU A 76 -3.06 -25.22 -10.35
N LEU A 77 -3.19 -26.10 -11.35
CA LEU A 77 -2.30 -27.26 -11.51
C LEU A 77 -0.84 -26.83 -11.80
N ALA A 78 -0.66 -25.81 -12.64
CA ALA A 78 0.66 -25.25 -12.93
C ALA A 78 1.28 -24.63 -11.66
N LEU A 79 0.50 -23.88 -10.88
CA LEU A 79 0.95 -23.31 -9.60
C LEU A 79 1.35 -24.41 -8.62
N ARG A 80 0.52 -25.46 -8.48
CA ARG A 80 0.85 -26.61 -7.63
C ARG A 80 2.14 -27.31 -8.08
N LYS A 81 2.30 -27.53 -9.38
CA LYS A 81 3.52 -28.11 -9.95
C LYS A 81 4.72 -27.21 -9.66
N HIS A 82 4.60 -25.91 -9.87
CA HIS A 82 5.65 -24.93 -9.61
C HIS A 82 6.10 -24.93 -8.14
N ILE A 83 5.16 -24.90 -7.18
CA ILE A 83 5.46 -25.00 -5.74
C ILE A 83 6.18 -26.29 -5.41
N ARG A 84 5.69 -27.44 -5.91
CA ARG A 84 6.29 -28.74 -5.65
C ARG A 84 7.72 -28.85 -6.23
N ASP A 85 7.91 -28.38 -7.46
CA ASP A 85 9.19 -28.53 -8.18
C ASP A 85 10.24 -27.55 -7.64
N SER A 86 9.82 -26.36 -7.21
CA SER A 86 10.71 -25.35 -6.61
C SER A 86 11.13 -25.69 -5.18
N ARG A 87 10.36 -26.53 -4.44
CA ARG A 87 10.62 -26.93 -3.06
C ARG A 87 10.99 -25.74 -2.15
N PRO A 88 10.12 -24.74 -2.01
CA PRO A 88 10.42 -23.60 -1.15
C PRO A 88 10.33 -24.01 0.33
N ASP A 89 11.09 -23.34 1.19
CA ASP A 89 10.98 -23.44 2.65
C ASP A 89 9.67 -22.79 3.15
N VAL A 90 9.20 -21.75 2.43
CA VAL A 90 7.95 -21.04 2.72
C VAL A 90 7.35 -20.44 1.45
N VAL A 91 6.02 -20.43 1.38
CA VAL A 91 5.25 -19.72 0.36
C VAL A 91 4.61 -18.48 1.01
N VAL A 92 4.81 -17.31 0.43
CA VAL A 92 4.15 -16.05 0.81
C VAL A 92 3.24 -15.61 -0.33
N SER A 93 1.99 -15.26 -0.06
CA SER A 93 1.06 -14.84 -1.11
C SER A 93 0.35 -13.53 -0.74
N PHE A 94 0.21 -12.64 -1.72
CA PHE A 94 -0.42 -11.32 -1.58
C PHE A 94 -1.73 -11.23 -2.35
N LEU A 95 -2.75 -10.66 -1.72
CA LEU A 95 -4.10 -10.43 -2.25
C LEU A 95 -5.01 -11.65 -2.25
N THR A 96 -6.28 -11.43 -1.96
CA THR A 96 -7.29 -12.49 -1.72
C THR A 96 -7.36 -13.54 -2.83
N ASN A 97 -7.32 -13.15 -4.10
CA ASN A 97 -7.40 -14.08 -5.22
C ASN A 97 -6.16 -14.99 -5.33
N VAL A 98 -4.97 -14.45 -5.07
CA VAL A 98 -3.71 -15.22 -5.04
C VAL A 98 -3.68 -16.12 -3.81
N ASN A 99 -4.11 -15.60 -2.66
CA ASN A 99 -4.18 -16.32 -1.39
C ASN A 99 -5.06 -17.58 -1.51
N VAL A 100 -6.24 -17.45 -2.12
CA VAL A 100 -7.14 -18.60 -2.39
C VAL A 100 -6.46 -19.63 -3.29
N ALA A 101 -5.81 -19.20 -4.37
CA ALA A 101 -5.10 -20.11 -5.27
C ALA A 101 -3.91 -20.80 -4.57
N ALA A 102 -3.15 -20.05 -3.75
CA ALA A 102 -2.03 -20.58 -2.98
C ALA A 102 -2.48 -21.65 -1.97
N ILE A 103 -3.56 -21.41 -1.21
CA ILE A 103 -4.12 -22.39 -0.26
C ILE A 103 -4.52 -23.70 -0.98
N LEU A 104 -5.17 -23.59 -2.13
CA LEU A 104 -5.58 -24.76 -2.90
C LEU A 104 -4.38 -25.51 -3.50
N ALA A 105 -3.38 -24.76 -3.99
CA ALA A 105 -2.19 -25.33 -4.62
C ALA A 105 -1.24 -26.01 -3.62
N THR A 106 -1.12 -25.50 -2.39
CA THR A 106 -0.23 -26.05 -1.35
C THR A 106 -0.82 -27.25 -0.61
N ARG A 107 -2.12 -27.50 -0.76
CA ARG A 107 -2.79 -28.58 -0.03
C ARG A 107 -2.10 -29.93 -0.21
N GLY A 108 -1.61 -30.52 0.89
CA GLY A 108 -0.90 -31.82 0.90
C GLY A 108 0.52 -31.76 0.32
N LEU A 109 1.12 -30.58 0.12
CA LEU A 109 2.53 -30.47 -0.28
C LEU A 109 3.49 -30.33 0.91
N ASN A 110 2.99 -30.21 2.12
CA ASN A 110 3.80 -30.03 3.33
C ASN A 110 4.79 -28.83 3.25
N VAL A 111 4.34 -27.74 2.65
CA VAL A 111 5.09 -26.48 2.53
C VAL A 111 4.37 -25.40 3.35
N PRO A 112 5.05 -24.68 4.25
CA PRO A 112 4.45 -23.57 5.01
C PRO A 112 3.88 -22.48 4.10
N LEU A 113 2.68 -22.00 4.42
CA LEU A 113 1.99 -20.97 3.66
C LEU A 113 1.56 -19.80 4.54
N ILE A 114 2.06 -18.61 4.22
CA ILE A 114 1.64 -17.32 4.77
C ILE A 114 0.79 -16.60 3.73
N VAL A 115 -0.47 -16.31 4.05
CA VAL A 115 -1.36 -15.54 3.18
C VAL A 115 -1.55 -14.13 3.73
N CYS A 116 -1.38 -13.12 2.88
CA CYS A 116 -1.35 -11.74 3.29
C CYS A 116 -2.48 -10.96 2.61
N GLU A 117 -3.32 -10.32 3.41
CA GLU A 117 -4.22 -9.28 2.92
C GLU A 117 -3.44 -7.98 2.75
N ARG A 118 -3.68 -7.28 1.63
CA ARG A 118 -3.00 -6.02 1.28
C ARG A 118 -3.98 -4.88 1.01
N THR A 119 -5.24 -5.13 1.27
CA THR A 119 -6.34 -4.16 1.33
C THR A 119 -6.99 -4.32 2.70
N ASN A 120 -7.81 -3.37 3.11
CA ASN A 120 -8.61 -3.58 4.31
C ASN A 120 -9.75 -4.56 4.00
N PRO A 121 -9.67 -5.83 4.42
CA PRO A 121 -10.64 -6.85 4.02
C PRO A 121 -12.01 -6.65 4.68
N VAL A 122 -12.10 -5.76 5.67
CA VAL A 122 -13.35 -5.46 6.40
C VAL A 122 -14.09 -4.28 5.75
N ALA A 123 -13.36 -3.24 5.36
CA ALA A 123 -13.93 -2.03 4.77
C ALA A 123 -14.04 -2.09 3.23
N GLU A 124 -13.31 -3.02 2.59
CA GLU A 124 -13.30 -3.14 1.14
C GLU A 124 -14.65 -3.65 0.59
N THR A 125 -15.23 -2.91 -0.35
CA THR A 125 -16.49 -3.26 -1.03
C THR A 125 -16.27 -3.90 -2.40
N THR A 126 -15.06 -3.80 -2.97
CA THR A 126 -14.73 -4.24 -4.34
C THR A 126 -14.53 -5.75 -4.48
N THR A 127 -14.17 -6.43 -3.41
CA THR A 127 -14.03 -7.90 -3.39
C THR A 127 -15.40 -8.56 -3.53
N GLY A 128 -15.65 -9.22 -4.65
CA GLY A 128 -16.91 -9.88 -4.96
C GLY A 128 -17.31 -10.93 -3.91
N THR A 129 -18.61 -11.18 -3.80
CA THR A 129 -19.20 -12.09 -2.78
C THR A 129 -18.59 -13.50 -2.81
N VAL A 130 -18.22 -14.01 -3.99
CA VAL A 130 -17.57 -15.31 -4.16
C VAL A 130 -16.21 -15.34 -3.45
N TRP A 131 -15.38 -14.33 -3.65
CA TRP A 131 -14.06 -14.23 -3.04
C TRP A 131 -14.14 -14.10 -1.51
N ARG A 132 -15.13 -13.33 -1.00
CA ARG A 132 -15.39 -13.23 0.44
C ARG A 132 -15.80 -14.58 1.06
N LYS A 133 -16.64 -15.35 0.37
CA LYS A 133 -17.00 -16.71 0.82
C LYS A 133 -15.81 -17.66 0.79
N LEU A 134 -15.02 -17.63 -0.29
CA LEU A 134 -13.80 -18.46 -0.42
C LEU A 134 -12.77 -18.11 0.66
N ARG A 135 -12.56 -16.83 0.93
CA ARG A 135 -11.71 -16.35 2.02
C ARG A 135 -12.14 -16.94 3.36
N ARG A 136 -13.43 -16.82 3.71
CA ARG A 136 -13.97 -17.35 4.97
C ARG A 136 -13.77 -18.85 5.13
N VAL A 137 -13.88 -19.63 4.06
CA VAL A 137 -13.76 -21.09 4.10
C VAL A 137 -12.30 -21.56 4.02
N LEU A 138 -11.46 -20.88 3.26
CA LEU A 138 -10.12 -21.39 2.92
C LEU A 138 -9.02 -20.83 3.85
N TYR A 139 -9.09 -19.59 4.30
CA TYR A 139 -8.03 -18.99 5.14
C TYR A 139 -7.73 -19.75 6.43
N PRO A 140 -8.71 -20.42 7.10
CA PRO A 140 -8.40 -21.29 8.24
C PRO A 140 -7.44 -22.45 7.95
N ARG A 141 -7.13 -22.69 6.65
CA ARG A 141 -6.21 -23.74 6.21
C ARG A 141 -4.79 -23.25 5.94
N ALA A 142 -4.57 -21.93 5.94
CA ALA A 142 -3.22 -21.37 5.89
C ALA A 142 -2.50 -21.57 7.23
N ASP A 143 -1.18 -21.65 7.20
CA ASP A 143 -0.38 -21.78 8.42
C ASP A 143 -0.33 -20.44 9.18
N MET A 144 -0.36 -19.33 8.45
CA MET A 144 -0.43 -17.97 8.97
C MET A 144 -1.25 -17.08 8.04
N VAL A 145 -2.00 -16.16 8.62
CA VAL A 145 -2.65 -15.05 7.90
C VAL A 145 -2.08 -13.74 8.41
N THR A 146 -1.81 -12.79 7.52
CA THR A 146 -1.36 -11.46 7.95
C THR A 146 -2.28 -10.35 7.44
N VAL A 147 -2.42 -9.32 8.26
CA VAL A 147 -3.01 -8.02 7.94
C VAL A 147 -1.96 -6.93 8.15
N GLN A 148 -2.24 -5.69 7.76
CA GLN A 148 -1.22 -4.64 7.73
C GLN A 148 -1.30 -3.66 8.90
N ALA A 149 -2.41 -3.64 9.65
CA ALA A 149 -2.62 -2.72 10.77
C ALA A 149 -3.36 -3.42 11.91
N GLU A 150 -3.07 -3.03 13.14
CA GLU A 150 -3.64 -3.61 14.36
C GLU A 150 -5.16 -3.46 14.43
N ASP A 151 -5.68 -2.29 14.02
CA ASP A 151 -7.12 -2.01 14.01
C ASP A 151 -7.91 -2.94 13.07
N THR A 152 -7.24 -3.55 12.09
CA THR A 152 -7.84 -4.49 11.14
C THR A 152 -7.90 -5.92 11.70
N ALA A 153 -6.97 -6.32 12.56
CA ALA A 153 -6.81 -7.70 12.99
C ALA A 153 -8.04 -8.26 13.71
N GLY A 154 -8.55 -7.56 14.71
CA GLY A 154 -9.74 -7.99 15.46
C GLY A 154 -11.01 -8.10 14.61
N PRO A 155 -11.42 -7.07 13.86
CA PRO A 155 -12.54 -7.15 12.94
C PRO A 155 -12.40 -8.26 11.89
N PHE A 156 -11.20 -8.45 11.36
CA PHE A 156 -10.94 -9.49 10.37
C PHE A 156 -11.06 -10.90 10.95
N ALA A 157 -10.53 -11.15 12.15
CA ALA A 157 -10.67 -12.44 12.83
C ALA A 157 -12.15 -12.80 13.07
N ARG A 158 -12.99 -11.81 13.39
CA ARG A 158 -14.45 -12.02 13.51
C ARG A 158 -15.11 -12.33 12.16
N GLN A 159 -14.64 -11.73 11.07
CA GLN A 159 -15.17 -11.96 9.73
C GLN A 159 -14.79 -13.34 9.17
N VAL A 160 -13.60 -13.85 9.54
CA VAL A 160 -13.06 -15.13 9.09
C VAL A 160 -12.76 -16.03 10.31
N PRO A 161 -13.79 -16.61 10.93
CA PRO A 161 -13.61 -17.47 12.10
C PRO A 161 -12.77 -18.71 11.76
N GLY A 162 -11.97 -19.16 12.73
CA GLY A 162 -11.13 -20.37 12.57
C GLY A 162 -9.75 -20.11 11.97
N ILE A 163 -9.34 -18.86 11.74
CA ILE A 163 -7.93 -18.55 11.46
C ILE A 163 -7.09 -19.05 12.65
N ARG A 164 -6.09 -19.88 12.35
CA ARG A 164 -5.23 -20.51 13.36
C ARG A 164 -4.25 -19.52 13.96
N ARG A 165 -3.60 -18.72 13.10
CA ARG A 165 -2.63 -17.70 13.46
C ARG A 165 -2.88 -16.47 12.63
N LEU A 166 -3.04 -15.33 13.28
CA LEU A 166 -3.18 -14.02 12.65
C LEU A 166 -2.09 -13.12 13.21
N ALA A 167 -1.33 -12.52 12.32
CA ALA A 167 -0.29 -11.55 12.68
C ALA A 167 -0.53 -10.22 11.96
N VAL A 168 -0.04 -9.16 12.56
CA VAL A 168 0.02 -7.84 11.92
C VAL A 168 1.44 -7.62 11.42
N ILE A 169 1.58 -7.33 10.13
CA ILE A 169 2.87 -6.96 9.53
C ILE A 169 2.67 -5.71 8.68
N PRO A 170 3.22 -4.56 9.07
CA PRO A 170 3.14 -3.34 8.30
C PRO A 170 3.93 -3.43 6.99
N ASN A 171 3.68 -2.50 6.08
CA ASN A 171 4.56 -2.34 4.93
C ASN A 171 5.86 -1.67 5.35
N PRO A 172 7.02 -2.13 4.85
CA PRO A 172 8.29 -1.48 5.12
C PRO A 172 8.39 -0.13 4.40
N LEU A 173 9.05 0.81 5.05
CA LEU A 173 9.54 2.01 4.39
C LEU A 173 10.65 1.62 3.41
N PRO A 174 10.59 2.05 2.13
CA PRO A 174 11.67 1.81 1.17
C PRO A 174 13.01 2.35 1.67
N ALA A 175 14.08 1.55 1.51
CA ALA A 175 15.40 1.88 2.04
C ALA A 175 15.92 3.29 1.66
N PRO A 176 15.74 3.79 0.41
CA PRO A 176 16.19 5.15 0.05
C PRO A 176 15.54 6.26 0.88
N LEU A 177 14.38 6.02 1.49
CA LEU A 177 13.67 7.01 2.31
C LEU A 177 14.15 7.06 3.76
N LEU A 178 14.90 6.07 4.24
CA LEU A 178 15.42 6.06 5.60
C LEU A 178 16.40 7.22 5.84
N ASP A 179 17.29 7.44 4.88
CA ASP A 179 18.36 8.44 4.97
C ASP A 179 18.09 9.65 4.07
N ALA A 180 16.92 9.73 3.42
CA ALA A 180 16.57 10.86 2.57
C ALA A 180 16.61 12.18 3.37
N PRO A 181 17.12 13.27 2.79
CA PRO A 181 17.06 14.58 3.44
C PRO A 181 15.61 14.96 3.73
N LEU A 182 15.38 15.58 4.89
CA LEU A 182 14.05 16.09 5.22
C LEU A 182 13.71 17.29 4.35
N VAL A 183 12.46 17.38 3.95
CA VAL A 183 11.93 18.55 3.24
C VAL A 183 12.00 19.75 4.17
N GLN A 184 12.76 20.76 3.73
CA GLN A 184 12.82 22.02 4.45
C GLN A 184 11.58 22.86 4.13
N GLN A 185 10.95 23.39 5.17
CA GLN A 185 9.85 24.32 4.98
C GLN A 185 10.41 25.64 4.46
N ARG A 186 10.11 25.93 3.18
CA ARG A 186 10.65 27.12 2.52
C ARG A 186 9.98 28.37 3.08
N HIS A 187 10.79 29.32 3.51
CA HIS A 187 10.36 30.69 3.83
C HIS A 187 10.42 31.62 2.60
N GLU A 188 10.89 31.10 1.45
CA GLU A 188 11.09 31.88 0.24
C GLU A 188 9.76 32.26 -0.43
N ALA A 189 9.74 33.40 -1.07
CA ALA A 189 8.63 33.87 -1.90
C ALA A 189 8.47 32.96 -3.12
N GLY A 190 7.38 32.18 -3.15
CA GLY A 190 7.04 31.27 -4.24
C GLY A 190 5.82 30.44 -3.93
N PRO A 191 5.22 29.79 -4.93
CA PRO A 191 4.06 28.93 -4.71
C PRO A 191 4.43 27.74 -3.84
N ARG A 192 3.61 27.49 -2.82
CA ARG A 192 3.66 26.33 -1.95
C ARG A 192 2.74 25.25 -2.52
N GLU A 193 3.15 23.99 -2.35
CA GLU A 193 2.39 22.85 -2.90
C GLU A 193 1.80 22.00 -1.76
N LEU A 194 0.47 21.92 -1.73
CA LEU A 194 -0.25 20.86 -1.00
C LEU A 194 -0.35 19.64 -1.93
N ILE A 195 0.23 18.53 -1.52
CA ILE A 195 0.29 17.33 -2.35
C ILE A 195 -0.70 16.26 -1.87
N ALA A 196 -1.41 15.68 -2.81
CA ALA A 196 -2.14 14.44 -2.65
C ALA A 196 -1.70 13.44 -3.73
N MET A 197 -1.68 12.13 -3.42
CA MET A 197 -1.22 11.12 -4.36
C MET A 197 -1.99 9.82 -4.20
N GLY A 198 -2.50 9.27 -5.30
CA GLY A 198 -3.20 8.00 -5.29
C GLY A 198 -3.96 7.72 -6.59
N ARG A 199 -4.61 6.57 -6.67
CA ARG A 199 -5.50 6.28 -7.81
C ARG A 199 -6.70 7.24 -7.78
N LEU A 200 -7.09 7.77 -8.93
CA LEU A 200 -8.27 8.65 -9.03
C LEU A 200 -9.55 7.80 -9.05
N VAL A 201 -9.95 7.36 -7.84
CA VAL A 201 -11.15 6.54 -7.58
C VAL A 201 -11.95 7.14 -6.42
N PRO A 202 -13.27 6.84 -6.31
CA PRO A 202 -14.14 7.47 -5.30
C PRO A 202 -13.63 7.35 -3.86
N ASP A 203 -13.02 6.23 -3.48
CA ASP A 203 -12.52 5.99 -2.12
C ASP A 203 -11.42 6.98 -1.68
N LYS A 204 -10.75 7.63 -2.64
CA LYS A 204 -9.70 8.64 -2.36
C LYS A 204 -10.25 10.03 -2.08
N GLN A 205 -11.52 10.29 -2.35
CA GLN A 205 -12.23 11.54 -2.06
C GLN A 205 -11.53 12.82 -2.57
N PHE A 206 -10.88 12.73 -3.74
CA PHE A 206 -10.21 13.90 -4.33
C PHE A 206 -11.20 14.99 -4.75
N ASN A 207 -12.44 14.63 -5.05
CA ASN A 207 -13.52 15.59 -5.25
C ASN A 207 -13.79 16.43 -3.99
N LEU A 208 -13.86 15.80 -2.82
CA LEU A 208 -14.00 16.49 -1.53
C LEU A 208 -12.79 17.39 -1.25
N LEU A 209 -11.58 16.90 -1.51
CA LEU A 209 -10.35 17.68 -1.32
C LEU A 209 -10.31 18.93 -2.21
N ILE A 210 -10.73 18.84 -3.48
CA ILE A 210 -10.82 20.00 -4.37
C ILE A 210 -11.84 21.02 -3.84
N ASP A 211 -12.99 20.58 -3.32
CA ASP A 211 -13.97 21.49 -2.73
C ASP A 211 -13.47 22.19 -1.46
N ILE A 212 -12.72 21.47 -0.62
CA ILE A 212 -12.07 22.03 0.57
C ILE A 212 -11.01 23.05 0.15
N PHE A 213 -10.16 22.71 -0.81
CA PHE A 213 -9.15 23.64 -1.32
C PHE A 213 -9.77 24.90 -1.92
N ALA A 214 -10.91 24.78 -2.63
CA ALA A 214 -11.63 25.92 -3.18
C ALA A 214 -12.07 26.92 -2.10
N GLN A 215 -12.39 26.46 -0.90
CA GLN A 215 -12.75 27.31 0.25
C GLN A 215 -11.53 28.01 0.84
N LEU A 216 -10.37 27.34 0.86
CA LEU A 216 -9.13 27.87 1.45
C LEU A 216 -8.34 28.76 0.47
N ALA A 217 -8.46 28.53 -0.82
CA ALA A 217 -7.67 29.19 -1.86
C ALA A 217 -7.70 30.74 -1.82
N PRO A 218 -8.81 31.42 -1.49
CA PRO A 218 -8.83 32.88 -1.38
C PRO A 218 -7.95 33.42 -0.24
N GLU A 219 -7.88 32.72 0.88
CA GLU A 219 -7.11 33.12 2.05
C GLU A 219 -5.60 32.77 1.89
N PHE A 220 -5.30 31.72 1.11
CA PHE A 220 -3.94 31.23 0.88
C PHE A 220 -3.53 31.37 -0.59
N PRO A 221 -3.31 32.61 -1.11
CA PRO A 221 -3.06 32.86 -2.53
C PRO A 221 -1.74 32.25 -3.04
N ASP A 222 -0.81 31.91 -2.17
CA ASP A 222 0.49 31.31 -2.46
C ASP A 222 0.50 29.77 -2.40
N TRP A 223 -0.64 29.12 -2.11
CA TRP A 223 -0.74 27.67 -2.10
C TRP A 223 -1.42 27.12 -3.36
N ASN A 224 -0.90 26.02 -3.88
CA ASN A 224 -1.49 25.22 -4.95
C ASN A 224 -1.81 23.83 -4.44
N LEU A 225 -2.78 23.15 -5.07
CA LEU A 225 -3.07 21.74 -4.84
C LEU A 225 -2.61 20.92 -6.04
N ARG A 226 -1.80 19.89 -5.78
CA ARG A 226 -1.32 18.97 -6.79
C ARG A 226 -1.75 17.54 -6.45
N ILE A 227 -2.57 16.93 -7.32
CA ILE A 227 -3.09 15.59 -7.14
C ILE A 227 -2.44 14.67 -8.16
N TRP A 228 -1.49 13.85 -7.70
CA TRP A 228 -0.78 12.89 -8.52
C TRP A 228 -1.54 11.56 -8.61
N GLY A 229 -1.71 11.06 -9.82
CA GLY A 229 -2.32 9.75 -10.06
C GLY A 229 -3.16 9.68 -11.32
N GLU A 230 -3.66 8.47 -11.59
CA GLU A 230 -4.56 8.18 -12.69
C GLU A 230 -5.74 7.35 -12.20
N GLY A 231 -6.85 7.41 -12.93
CA GLY A 231 -8.03 6.63 -12.64
C GLY A 231 -9.31 7.13 -13.30
N PRO A 232 -10.42 6.41 -13.13
CA PRO A 232 -11.69 6.72 -13.80
C PRO A 232 -12.28 8.07 -13.41
N GLU A 233 -11.93 8.65 -12.25
CA GLU A 233 -12.45 9.95 -11.78
C GLU A 233 -11.76 11.16 -12.46
N ARG A 234 -10.69 10.94 -13.26
CA ARG A 234 -9.86 12.03 -13.80
C ARG A 234 -10.67 13.12 -14.49
N GLU A 235 -11.52 12.72 -15.41
CA GLU A 235 -12.32 13.68 -16.21
C GLU A 235 -13.30 14.47 -15.31
N ALA A 236 -13.97 13.78 -14.38
CA ALA A 236 -14.89 14.41 -13.44
C ALA A 236 -14.19 15.42 -12.53
N LEU A 237 -12.98 15.10 -12.05
CA LEU A 237 -12.16 16.00 -11.23
C LEU A 237 -11.69 17.21 -12.06
N GLN A 238 -11.28 17.04 -13.30
CA GLN A 238 -10.89 18.15 -14.18
C GLN A 238 -12.07 19.10 -14.46
N GLN A 239 -13.27 18.55 -14.69
CA GLN A 239 -14.49 19.34 -14.84
C GLN A 239 -14.85 20.10 -13.57
N GLN A 240 -14.65 19.49 -12.39
CA GLN A 240 -14.84 20.15 -11.10
C GLN A 240 -13.88 21.33 -10.91
N VAL A 241 -12.59 21.15 -11.19
CA VAL A 241 -11.57 22.22 -11.15
C VAL A 241 -11.96 23.38 -12.06
N ALA A 242 -12.43 23.09 -13.27
CA ALA A 242 -12.87 24.11 -14.24
C ALA A 242 -14.10 24.87 -13.74
N ARG A 243 -15.12 24.17 -13.21
CA ARG A 243 -16.33 24.76 -12.66
C ARG A 243 -16.04 25.69 -11.48
N LEU A 244 -15.06 25.34 -10.64
CA LEU A 244 -14.61 26.13 -9.50
C LEU A 244 -13.61 27.24 -9.88
N ARG A 245 -13.22 27.35 -11.16
CA ARG A 245 -12.24 28.32 -11.68
C ARG A 245 -10.86 28.21 -11.01
N LEU A 246 -10.41 26.98 -10.74
CA LEU A 246 -9.16 26.67 -10.06
C LEU A 246 -8.05 26.13 -10.99
N GLN A 247 -8.16 26.29 -12.31
CA GLN A 247 -7.23 25.70 -13.29
C GLN A 247 -5.76 26.17 -13.10
N SER A 248 -5.55 27.38 -12.57
CA SER A 248 -4.22 27.89 -12.27
C SER A 248 -3.69 27.48 -10.90
N ARG A 249 -4.51 26.86 -10.05
CA ARG A 249 -4.20 26.55 -8.65
C ARG A 249 -4.29 25.08 -8.32
N VAL A 250 -5.03 24.28 -9.10
CA VAL A 250 -5.20 22.84 -8.91
C VAL A 250 -4.74 22.12 -10.16
N SER A 251 -3.79 21.21 -10.01
CA SER A 251 -3.25 20.40 -11.11
C SER A 251 -3.42 18.90 -10.87
N LEU A 252 -3.72 18.17 -11.95
CA LEU A 252 -3.77 16.71 -11.99
C LEU A 252 -2.74 16.22 -13.03
N PRO A 253 -1.43 16.16 -12.69
CA PRO A 253 -0.37 15.93 -13.67
C PRO A 253 -0.33 14.48 -14.19
N GLY A 254 -1.02 13.54 -13.56
CA GLY A 254 -1.00 12.14 -13.95
C GLY A 254 -0.12 11.29 -13.05
N ARG A 255 0.37 10.17 -13.57
CA ARG A 255 1.32 9.30 -12.86
C ARG A 255 2.72 9.89 -12.91
N THR A 256 3.52 9.58 -11.89
CA THR A 256 4.93 9.88 -11.87
C THR A 256 5.75 8.60 -11.70
N GLU A 257 6.94 8.57 -12.30
CA GLU A 257 7.94 7.52 -12.08
C GLU A 257 8.85 7.85 -10.88
N ALA A 258 8.83 9.11 -10.42
CA ALA A 258 9.62 9.62 -9.32
C ALA A 258 8.74 10.15 -8.16
N PRO A 259 7.90 9.31 -7.51
CA PRO A 259 6.91 9.77 -6.54
C PRO A 259 7.55 10.46 -5.33
N TRP A 260 8.72 10.06 -4.90
CA TRP A 260 9.39 10.65 -3.74
C TRP A 260 9.98 12.03 -4.03
N GLU A 261 10.45 12.25 -5.26
CA GLU A 261 10.91 13.56 -5.70
C GLU A 261 9.73 14.54 -5.78
N GLU A 262 8.58 14.09 -6.26
CA GLU A 262 7.37 14.92 -6.31
C GLU A 262 6.82 15.22 -4.91
N LEU A 263 6.86 14.25 -4.00
CA LEU A 263 6.54 14.49 -2.59
C LEU A 263 7.51 15.51 -1.98
N ALA A 264 8.81 15.38 -2.23
CA ALA A 264 9.84 16.26 -1.67
C ALA A 264 9.74 17.73 -2.14
N ARG A 265 8.99 18.01 -3.22
CA ARG A 265 8.69 19.37 -3.67
C ARG A 265 7.56 20.04 -2.88
N GLY A 266 6.78 19.26 -2.16
CA GLY A 266 5.64 19.73 -1.37
C GLY A 266 6.03 20.44 -0.08
N GLN A 267 5.13 21.28 0.43
CA GLN A 267 5.20 21.85 1.78
C GLN A 267 4.23 21.20 2.75
N ALA A 268 3.25 20.43 2.23
CA ALA A 268 2.33 19.62 3.02
C ALA A 268 1.78 18.46 2.18
N PHE A 269 1.36 17.42 2.85
CA PHE A 269 0.68 16.26 2.25
C PHE A 269 -0.70 16.07 2.86
N VAL A 270 -1.68 15.65 2.05
CA VAL A 270 -3.03 15.33 2.52
C VAL A 270 -3.48 13.96 2.04
N LEU A 271 -3.97 13.15 2.98
CA LEU A 271 -4.64 11.87 2.71
C LEU A 271 -6.14 12.03 2.97
N SER A 272 -6.91 12.15 1.90
CA SER A 272 -8.39 12.30 1.95
C SER A 272 -9.16 11.00 1.79
N SER A 273 -8.50 9.85 1.89
CA SER A 273 -9.10 8.53 1.65
C SER A 273 -10.11 8.13 2.74
N LEU A 274 -11.22 7.53 2.34
CA LEU A 274 -12.18 6.89 3.25
C LEU A 274 -11.80 5.46 3.61
N VAL A 275 -11.02 4.79 2.75
CA VAL A 275 -10.58 3.40 2.95
C VAL A 275 -9.15 3.24 2.45
N GLU A 276 -8.32 2.63 3.26
CA GLU A 276 -6.98 2.19 2.91
C GLU A 276 -6.76 0.73 3.32
N GLY A 277 -5.78 0.08 2.71
CA GLY A 277 -5.22 -1.17 3.24
C GLY A 277 -4.05 -0.88 4.17
N PHE A 278 -3.15 -0.05 3.67
CA PHE A 278 -2.03 0.58 4.37
C PHE A 278 -1.56 1.74 3.48
N PRO A 279 -1.69 2.99 3.90
CA PRO A 279 -1.43 4.15 3.04
C PRO A 279 0.07 4.41 2.88
N ASN A 280 0.74 3.63 2.01
CA ASN A 280 2.18 3.75 1.76
C ASN A 280 2.61 5.20 1.47
N VAL A 281 1.79 5.95 0.73
CA VAL A 281 2.11 7.34 0.38
C VAL A 281 2.12 8.27 1.60
N LEU A 282 1.28 8.01 2.62
CA LEU A 282 1.34 8.73 3.89
C LEU A 282 2.66 8.41 4.63
N LEU A 283 3.02 7.14 4.70
CA LEU A 283 4.29 6.70 5.28
C LEU A 283 5.48 7.37 4.59
N GLU A 284 5.48 7.42 3.26
CA GLU A 284 6.53 8.02 2.44
C GLU A 284 6.60 9.54 2.63
N ALA A 285 5.45 10.23 2.62
CA ALA A 285 5.38 11.66 2.87
C ALA A 285 5.90 12.03 4.26
N MET A 286 5.45 11.29 5.30
CA MET A 286 5.96 11.47 6.67
C MET A 286 7.47 11.22 6.75
N SER A 287 7.98 10.19 6.10
CA SER A 287 9.41 9.87 6.13
C SER A 287 10.29 10.95 5.49
N LEU A 288 9.77 11.67 4.50
CA LEU A 288 10.43 12.82 3.89
C LEU A 288 10.33 14.10 4.75
N GLY A 289 9.65 14.06 5.89
CA GLY A 289 9.44 15.23 6.75
C GLY A 289 8.34 16.14 6.25
N LEU A 290 7.46 15.70 5.35
CA LEU A 290 6.27 16.46 5.01
C LEU A 290 5.29 16.47 6.19
N PRO A 291 4.83 17.64 6.63
CA PRO A 291 3.71 17.70 7.55
C PRO A 291 2.45 17.18 6.86
N CYS A 292 1.73 16.30 7.54
CA CYS A 292 0.60 15.59 6.95
C CYS A 292 -0.71 15.91 7.65
N VAL A 293 -1.81 15.96 6.87
CA VAL A 293 -3.18 15.85 7.36
C VAL A 293 -3.76 14.57 6.78
N ALA A 294 -4.44 13.77 7.59
CA ALA A 294 -5.04 12.52 7.13
C ALA A 294 -6.44 12.33 7.71
N PHE A 295 -7.35 11.78 6.91
CA PHE A 295 -8.54 11.16 7.47
C PHE A 295 -8.17 9.94 8.31
N ASP A 296 -8.81 9.81 9.46
CA ASP A 296 -8.77 8.64 10.31
C ASP A 296 -9.63 7.52 9.72
N CYS A 297 -9.24 7.08 8.52
CA CYS A 297 -9.89 5.96 7.88
C CYS A 297 -9.35 4.62 8.40
N PRO A 298 -10.14 3.54 8.33
CA PRO A 298 -9.68 2.22 8.76
C PRO A 298 -8.40 1.79 8.05
N SER A 299 -7.51 1.15 8.80
CA SER A 299 -6.20 0.60 8.41
C SER A 299 -5.10 1.63 8.15
N GLY A 300 -4.42 1.98 9.21
CA GLY A 300 -3.08 2.54 9.16
C GLY A 300 -2.93 4.01 9.53
N PRO A 301 -3.75 5.00 9.10
CA PRO A 301 -3.47 6.41 9.42
C PRO A 301 -3.34 6.69 10.91
N ARG A 302 -4.24 6.17 11.73
CA ARG A 302 -4.19 6.31 13.20
C ARG A 302 -2.91 5.74 13.79
N GLU A 303 -2.55 4.55 13.37
CA GLU A 303 -1.34 3.86 13.84
C GLU A 303 -0.07 4.58 13.35
N MET A 304 -0.01 4.95 12.05
CA MET A 304 1.16 5.66 11.49
C MET A 304 1.41 6.99 12.18
N THR A 305 0.36 7.73 12.49
CA THR A 305 0.42 9.06 13.11
C THR A 305 0.50 9.03 14.64
N ARG A 306 0.53 7.84 15.26
CA ARG A 306 0.44 7.65 16.72
C ARG A 306 -0.72 8.45 17.31
N ASP A 307 -1.94 8.10 16.85
CA ASP A 307 -3.17 8.79 17.26
C ASP A 307 -3.15 10.32 17.03
N GLY A 308 -2.58 10.75 15.89
CA GLY A 308 -2.51 12.17 15.54
C GLY A 308 -1.37 12.97 16.19
N GLN A 309 -0.45 12.31 16.90
CA GLN A 309 0.72 12.99 17.48
C GLN A 309 1.70 13.47 16.40
N ASP A 310 1.86 12.73 15.31
CA ASP A 310 2.87 12.96 14.27
C ASP A 310 2.31 13.55 12.97
N ALA A 311 1.01 13.70 12.88
CA ALA A 311 0.30 14.38 11.80
C ALA A 311 -1.05 14.89 12.33
N LEU A 312 -1.75 15.74 11.59
CA LEU A 312 -3.13 16.09 11.94
C LEU A 312 -4.06 14.97 11.46
N LEU A 313 -4.66 14.27 12.42
CA LEU A 313 -5.61 13.19 12.15
C LEU A 313 -7.02 13.69 12.40
N VAL A 314 -7.92 13.57 11.41
CA VAL A 314 -9.28 14.08 11.49
C VAL A 314 -10.30 12.97 11.17
N PRO A 315 -11.52 13.02 11.69
CA PRO A 315 -12.53 11.98 11.45
C PRO A 315 -12.76 11.75 9.96
N ALA A 316 -12.87 10.47 9.55
CA ALA A 316 -13.06 10.11 8.16
C ALA A 316 -14.32 10.74 7.57
N GLY A 317 -14.17 11.46 6.45
CA GLY A 317 -15.25 12.14 5.76
C GLY A 317 -15.72 13.45 6.40
N ASP A 318 -15.14 13.86 7.53
CA ASP A 318 -15.47 15.15 8.16
C ASP A 318 -14.80 16.30 7.40
N ARG A 319 -15.62 16.94 6.55
CA ARG A 319 -15.19 18.07 5.73
C ARG A 319 -14.73 19.26 6.56
N VAL A 320 -15.44 19.57 7.65
CA VAL A 320 -15.13 20.75 8.48
C VAL A 320 -13.81 20.54 9.20
N ALA A 321 -13.63 19.39 9.85
CA ALA A 321 -12.39 19.05 10.53
C ALA A 321 -11.20 19.02 9.56
N MET A 322 -11.36 18.52 8.33
CA MET A 322 -10.30 18.52 7.30
C MET A 322 -9.97 19.97 6.85
N THR A 323 -11.00 20.81 6.66
CA THR A 323 -10.79 22.23 6.30
C THR A 323 -10.02 22.96 7.39
N ASP A 324 -10.40 22.80 8.66
CA ASP A 324 -9.73 23.44 9.80
C ASP A 324 -8.28 22.93 9.96
N ALA A 325 -8.07 21.65 9.79
CA ALA A 325 -6.71 21.07 9.86
C ALA A 325 -5.81 21.60 8.74
N LEU A 326 -6.31 21.67 7.51
CA LEU A 326 -5.57 22.22 6.38
C LEU A 326 -5.32 23.73 6.55
N HIS A 327 -6.33 24.49 7.01
CA HIS A 327 -6.18 25.92 7.30
C HIS A 327 -5.03 26.17 8.30
N ARG A 328 -5.01 25.42 9.41
CA ARG A 328 -3.94 25.50 10.41
C ARG A 328 -2.58 25.13 9.81
N LEU A 329 -2.52 24.03 9.05
CA LEU A 329 -1.27 23.55 8.46
C LEU A 329 -0.71 24.54 7.41
N MET A 330 -1.58 25.12 6.59
CA MET A 330 -1.19 26.10 5.57
C MET A 330 -0.72 27.43 6.18
N GLY A 331 -1.36 27.86 7.29
CA GLY A 331 -1.07 29.13 7.96
C GLY A 331 0.12 29.12 8.91
N ASP A 332 0.49 27.96 9.48
CA ASP A 332 1.48 27.87 10.56
C ASP A 332 2.75 27.09 10.13
N VAL A 333 3.82 27.84 9.84
CA VAL A 333 5.13 27.27 9.45
C VAL A 333 5.74 26.44 10.59
N SER A 334 5.65 26.93 11.84
CA SER A 334 6.23 26.24 13.00
C SER A 334 5.54 24.90 13.24
N LEU A 335 4.21 24.84 13.08
CA LEU A 335 3.46 23.61 13.14
C LEU A 335 3.92 22.61 12.04
N ARG A 336 4.14 23.11 10.79
CA ARG A 336 4.64 22.27 9.71
C ARG A 336 6.00 21.66 10.04
N GLU A 337 6.94 22.46 10.51
CA GLU A 337 8.28 22.00 10.88
C GLU A 337 8.26 20.97 12.01
N GLN A 338 7.48 21.22 13.05
CA GLN A 338 7.34 20.30 14.18
C GLN A 338 6.72 18.96 13.77
N LEU A 339 5.63 18.99 13.01
CA LEU A 339 4.97 17.77 12.54
C LEU A 339 5.85 17.00 11.57
N GLY A 340 6.52 17.68 10.64
CA GLY A 340 7.40 17.04 9.67
C GLY A 340 8.58 16.34 10.33
N ALA A 341 9.29 17.01 11.22
CA ALA A 341 10.44 16.44 11.92
C ALA A 341 10.03 15.23 12.80
N ARG A 342 8.96 15.39 13.58
CA ARG A 342 8.47 14.35 14.49
C ARG A 342 7.92 13.15 13.71
N GLY A 343 7.14 13.39 12.66
CA GLY A 343 6.61 12.34 11.79
C GLY A 343 7.71 11.52 11.14
N ALA A 344 8.74 12.19 10.57
CA ALA A 344 9.87 11.50 9.96
C ALA A 344 10.63 10.60 10.96
N ALA A 345 10.95 11.12 12.13
CA ALA A 345 11.64 10.35 13.16
C ALA A 345 10.84 9.10 13.56
N ALA A 346 9.53 9.27 13.80
CA ALA A 346 8.65 8.18 14.23
C ALA A 346 8.51 7.08 13.18
N VAL A 347 8.25 7.42 11.91
CA VAL A 347 8.03 6.42 10.87
C VAL A 347 9.32 5.74 10.42
N ARG A 348 10.44 6.46 10.37
CA ARG A 348 11.74 5.88 10.04
C ARG A 348 12.19 4.85 11.08
N GLN A 349 11.89 5.08 12.36
CA GLN A 349 12.19 4.12 13.41
C GLN A 349 11.28 2.88 13.35
N ARG A 350 9.98 3.07 13.18
CA ARG A 350 8.98 2.00 13.33
C ARG A 350 8.83 1.14 12.09
N TYR A 351 8.98 1.73 10.91
CA TYR A 351 8.74 1.08 9.63
C TYR A 351 10.01 0.87 8.81
N ALA A 352 11.18 0.98 9.45
CA ALA A 352 12.44 0.65 8.80
C ALA A 352 12.37 -0.74 8.16
N LEU A 353 12.92 -0.88 6.96
CA LEU A 353 12.94 -2.16 6.26
C LEU A 353 13.55 -3.27 7.12
N SER A 354 14.64 -2.97 7.86
CA SER A 354 15.28 -3.92 8.77
C SER A 354 14.35 -4.41 9.88
N SER A 355 13.56 -3.50 10.49
CA SER A 355 12.61 -3.85 11.55
C SER A 355 11.50 -4.77 11.01
N VAL A 356 10.92 -4.41 9.85
CA VAL A 356 9.89 -5.23 9.23
C VAL A 356 10.43 -6.59 8.76
N LEU A 357 11.69 -6.66 8.30
CA LEU A 357 12.32 -7.94 7.97
C LEU A 357 12.49 -8.84 9.20
N THR A 358 12.81 -8.28 10.36
CA THR A 358 12.87 -9.04 11.62
C THR A 358 11.50 -9.66 11.96
N GLU A 359 10.41 -8.89 11.83
CA GLU A 359 9.06 -9.41 12.02
C GLU A 359 8.72 -10.53 11.03
N TRP A 360 9.15 -10.41 9.76
CA TRP A 360 9.00 -11.49 8.79
C TRP A 360 9.78 -12.74 9.16
N ASP A 361 10.99 -12.59 9.71
CA ASP A 361 11.81 -13.74 10.14
C ASP A 361 11.15 -14.50 11.29
N GLU A 362 10.58 -13.79 12.26
CA GLU A 362 9.79 -14.38 13.35
C GLU A 362 8.58 -15.17 12.81
N LEU A 363 7.89 -14.63 11.78
CA LEU A 363 6.79 -15.38 11.14
C LEU A 363 7.28 -16.61 10.39
N PHE A 364 8.41 -16.53 9.70
CA PHE A 364 8.98 -17.68 8.99
C PHE A 364 9.37 -18.79 9.97
N GLU A 365 9.97 -18.45 11.10
CA GLU A 365 10.28 -19.40 12.17
C GLU A 365 8.99 -20.04 12.74
N ALA A 366 8.03 -19.20 13.12
CA ALA A 366 6.77 -19.66 13.71
C ALA A 366 5.99 -20.62 12.81
N VAL A 367 5.97 -20.44 11.48
CA VAL A 367 5.26 -21.37 10.57
C VAL A 367 6.04 -22.64 10.26
N ARG A 368 7.36 -22.65 10.49
CA ARG A 368 8.21 -23.84 10.32
C ARG A 368 8.19 -24.74 11.54
N GLU A 369 8.23 -24.17 12.75
CA GLU A 369 8.19 -24.91 14.01
C GLU A 369 6.82 -25.50 14.32
N GLY A 370 5.76 -24.92 13.82
CA GLY A 370 4.38 -25.33 14.10
C GLY A 370 3.85 -26.47 13.22
N ARG A 371 4.72 -27.19 12.51
CA ARG A 371 4.38 -28.33 11.64
C ARG A 371 4.94 -29.63 12.14
#